data_7bb30bf72ed932ae954419dc717849bf
#
_entry.id   7bb30bf72ed932ae954419dc717849bf
#
_cell.length_a   1.000
_cell.length_b   1.000
_cell.length_c   1.000
_cell.angle_alpha   90.00
_cell.angle_beta   90.00
_cell.angle_gamma   90.00
#
_symmetry.space_group_name_H-M   'P 1'
#
loop_
_entity.id
_entity.type
_entity.pdbx_description
1 polymer ?
#
loop_
_entity_poly.entity_id
_entity_poly.type
_entity_poly.pdbx_seq_one_letter_code
_entity_poly.pdbx_strand_id
1 'polypeptide(L)'
;MSVRGRENVTGMDEALVPQASTAAAKIPSSRQVRPEVAHPGFLPDGFGLHSGLRHNRAEIWYVECFYLCRKFSGLNVIRSYKGVRPTFPASCYVDESAQIIGDVVLGEHVSVWMNAVVRGDVHEIRIGAYSNVQDNSVLHGMKQQWGVYVGEYVTVGHSVTLHGCVIEDRCLIGMGSIILNGARIGAGSIIAAGTLIPEGVMVEPGSLWMGSPGKFRKKVGPAEDEMILRYARNYLAYKEEYLRER
;
A
#
# COMPACT_ATOMS: atom_id res chain seq x y z
N MET A 1 40.53 -30.33 -56.54
CA MET A 1 41.35 -31.22 -55.70
C MET A 1 41.11 -30.92 -54.24
N SER A 2 40.62 -31.84 -53.62
CA SER A 2 40.62 -32.52 -52.32
C SER A 2 39.85 -31.79 -51.23
N VAL A 3 38.74 -32.22 -50.88
CA VAL A 3 38.06 -33.22 -50.05
C VAL A 3 38.80 -33.53 -48.73
N ARG A 4 38.02 -33.38 -47.64
CA ARG A 4 37.98 -33.94 -46.25
C ARG A 4 38.06 -32.85 -45.19
N GLY A 5 37.32 -32.94 -44.08
CA GLY A 5 36.54 -34.03 -43.51
C GLY A 5 35.59 -33.48 -42.46
N ARG A 6 34.53 -34.22 -42.22
CA ARG A 6 33.55 -34.05 -41.12
C ARG A 6 34.18 -34.60 -39.85
N GLU A 7 34.03 -33.86 -38.74
CA GLU A 7 34.05 -34.48 -37.40
C GLU A 7 32.79 -34.15 -36.66
N ASN A 8 32.01 -35.20 -36.39
CA ASN A 8 30.90 -35.26 -35.44
C ASN A 8 31.49 -35.27 -34.02
N VAL A 9 31.03 -34.38 -33.17
CA VAL A 9 31.16 -34.55 -31.73
C VAL A 9 29.75 -34.55 -31.13
N THR A 10 29.26 -35.76 -30.92
CA THR A 10 28.16 -36.09 -30.02
C THR A 10 28.70 -36.12 -28.60
N GLY A 11 28.09 -35.37 -27.71
CA GLY A 11 28.38 -35.38 -26.28
C GLY A 11 27.40 -34.51 -25.57
N MET A 12 26.16 -35.02 -25.38
CA MET A 12 25.19 -34.43 -24.44
C MET A 12 25.48 -35.02 -23.06
N ASP A 13 26.06 -34.22 -22.18
CA ASP A 13 26.01 -34.51 -20.73
C ASP A 13 24.71 -34.01 -20.20
N GLU A 14 23.83 -34.95 -19.85
CA GLU A 14 22.65 -34.73 -19.03
C GLU A 14 23.10 -34.36 -17.60
N ALA A 15 23.03 -33.06 -17.27
CA ALA A 15 23.20 -32.59 -15.91
C ALA A 15 21.93 -32.88 -15.10
N LEU A 16 22.08 -33.72 -14.08
CA LEU A 16 21.10 -34.13 -13.08
C LEU A 16 20.36 -32.91 -12.49
N VAL A 17 19.04 -32.92 -12.64
CA VAL A 17 18.13 -32.08 -11.88
C VAL A 17 17.95 -32.71 -10.49
N PRO A 18 18.22 -32.00 -9.38
CA PRO A 18 17.93 -32.53 -8.05
C PRO A 18 16.41 -32.57 -7.84
N GLN A 19 15.87 -33.75 -7.56
CA GLN A 19 14.49 -33.92 -7.12
C GLN A 19 14.31 -33.29 -5.74
N ALA A 20 13.40 -32.32 -5.65
CA ALA A 20 12.98 -31.73 -4.38
C ALA A 20 12.23 -32.77 -3.54
N SER A 21 12.80 -33.13 -2.40
CA SER A 21 12.20 -33.95 -1.38
C SER A 21 10.96 -33.25 -0.78
N THR A 22 9.79 -33.83 -0.98
CA THR A 22 8.53 -33.43 -0.34
C THR A 22 8.52 -33.92 1.11
N ALA A 23 9.15 -33.19 2.01
CA ALA A 23 8.92 -33.34 3.44
C ALA A 23 7.80 -32.38 3.87
N ALA A 24 6.58 -32.91 3.95
CA ALA A 24 5.47 -32.19 4.56
C ALA A 24 5.75 -31.98 6.05
N ALA A 25 6.06 -30.74 6.44
CA ALA A 25 6.15 -30.35 7.84
C ALA A 25 4.75 -30.43 8.47
N LYS A 26 4.55 -31.34 9.44
CA LYS A 26 3.35 -31.43 10.27
C LYS A 26 3.26 -30.15 11.11
N ILE A 27 2.21 -29.35 10.91
CA ILE A 27 1.83 -28.25 11.79
C ILE A 27 1.33 -28.86 13.10
N PRO A 28 1.90 -28.50 14.28
CA PRO A 28 1.38 -28.99 15.56
C PRO A 28 0.00 -28.39 15.83
N SER A 29 -0.95 -29.22 16.24
CA SER A 29 -2.30 -28.83 16.63
C SER A 29 -2.27 -27.78 17.75
N SER A 30 -3.03 -26.74 17.58
CA SER A 30 -3.23 -25.65 18.54
C SER A 30 -3.66 -26.18 19.89
N ARG A 31 -2.80 -26.05 20.91
CA ARG A 31 -3.23 -26.13 22.32
C ARG A 31 -4.14 -24.93 22.58
N GLN A 32 -5.36 -25.22 23.00
CA GLN A 32 -6.26 -24.22 23.55
C GLN A 32 -5.60 -23.62 24.80
N VAL A 33 -5.12 -22.38 24.67
CA VAL A 33 -4.72 -21.57 25.81
C VAL A 33 -6.03 -21.00 26.41
N ARG A 34 -6.40 -21.48 27.59
CA ARG A 34 -7.47 -20.85 28.39
C ARG A 34 -6.96 -19.48 28.82
N PRO A 35 -7.74 -18.39 28.71
CA PRO A 35 -7.34 -17.12 29.28
C PRO A 35 -7.33 -17.22 30.79
N GLU A 36 -6.18 -17.02 31.42
CA GLU A 36 -6.04 -16.80 32.84
C GLU A 36 -6.73 -15.50 33.21
N VAL A 37 -7.74 -15.59 34.06
CA VAL A 37 -8.46 -14.43 34.59
C VAL A 37 -7.52 -13.72 35.57
N ALA A 38 -6.96 -12.59 35.17
CA ALA A 38 -6.20 -11.73 36.05
C ALA A 38 -7.10 -11.18 37.17
N HIS A 39 -6.65 -11.35 38.43
CA HIS A 39 -7.31 -10.82 39.61
C HIS A 39 -7.38 -9.27 39.59
N PRO A 40 -8.47 -8.65 40.02
CA PRO A 40 -8.60 -7.22 40.13
C PRO A 40 -7.91 -6.73 41.41
N GLY A 41 -6.80 -6.06 41.26
CA GLY A 41 -6.13 -5.38 42.36
C GLY A 41 -5.40 -4.17 41.83
N PHE A 42 -6.11 -3.06 41.77
CA PHE A 42 -5.62 -1.68 42.00
C PHE A 42 -6.66 -0.67 41.48
N LEU A 43 -7.51 -0.18 42.39
CA LEU A 43 -8.27 1.07 42.17
C LEU A 43 -7.64 2.13 43.08
N PRO A 44 -7.33 3.32 42.59
CA PRO A 44 -6.94 4.42 43.44
C PRO A 44 -8.20 4.96 44.16
N ASP A 45 -8.08 5.11 45.48
CA ASP A 45 -9.10 5.71 46.35
C ASP A 45 -9.38 7.15 45.93
N GLY A 46 -10.66 7.47 45.73
CA GLY A 46 -11.08 8.85 45.61
C GLY A 46 -12.25 9.17 44.70
N PHE A 47 -13.39 8.47 44.82
CA PHE A 47 -14.68 9.02 44.40
C PHE A 47 -15.76 8.63 45.39
N GLY A 48 -16.24 9.62 46.14
CA GLY A 48 -17.36 9.47 47.06
C GLY A 48 -18.64 9.09 46.30
N LEU A 49 -19.15 7.88 46.54
CA LEU A 49 -20.42 7.42 46.05
C LEU A 49 -21.51 7.79 47.01
N HIS A 50 -22.44 8.68 46.60
CA HIS A 50 -23.72 8.86 47.26
C HIS A 50 -24.55 7.56 47.17
N SER A 51 -24.96 7.07 48.32
CA SER A 51 -25.80 5.89 48.52
C SER A 51 -27.17 6.04 47.85
N GLY A 52 -27.55 5.13 46.98
CA GLY A 52 -28.95 4.96 46.64
C GLY A 52 -29.38 4.38 45.31
N LEU A 53 -28.60 3.66 44.57
CA LEU A 53 -29.10 2.88 43.41
C LEU A 53 -28.25 1.59 43.21
N ARG A 54 -28.91 0.45 43.45
CA ARG A 54 -28.33 -0.86 43.11
C ARG A 54 -28.37 -1.01 41.59
N HIS A 55 -27.29 -0.57 40.90
CA HIS A 55 -27.11 -0.89 39.49
C HIS A 55 -26.49 -2.26 39.37
N ASN A 56 -27.08 -3.07 38.50
CA ASN A 56 -26.58 -4.41 38.19
C ASN A 56 -25.17 -4.30 37.55
N ARG A 57 -24.21 -5.05 38.06
CA ARG A 57 -22.81 -5.03 37.55
C ARG A 57 -22.72 -5.18 36.01
N ALA A 58 -23.67 -5.90 35.42
CA ALA A 58 -23.74 -6.07 33.96
C ALA A 58 -24.05 -4.76 33.20
N GLU A 59 -24.85 -3.86 33.79
CA GLU A 59 -25.20 -2.59 33.15
C GLU A 59 -24.04 -1.58 33.18
N ILE A 60 -23.24 -1.59 34.25
CA ILE A 60 -22.04 -0.73 34.33
C ILE A 60 -21.02 -1.14 33.27
N TRP A 61 -20.79 -2.43 33.07
CA TRP A 61 -19.89 -2.94 31.98
C TRP A 61 -20.42 -2.57 30.59
N TYR A 62 -21.73 -2.60 30.39
CA TYR A 62 -22.34 -2.24 29.12
C TYR A 62 -22.20 -0.74 28.81
N VAL A 63 -22.34 0.11 29.79
CA VAL A 63 -22.23 1.57 29.65
C VAL A 63 -20.76 1.97 29.47
N GLU A 64 -19.82 1.40 30.23
CA GLU A 64 -18.39 1.66 30.04
C GLU A 64 -17.86 1.13 28.71
N CYS A 65 -18.29 -0.07 28.28
CA CYS A 65 -17.95 -0.60 26.99
C CYS A 65 -18.52 0.24 25.83
N PHE A 66 -19.75 0.75 25.99
CA PHE A 66 -20.37 1.65 25.01
C PHE A 66 -19.69 3.04 24.97
N TYR A 67 -19.23 3.53 26.13
CA TYR A 67 -18.49 4.79 26.23
C TYR A 67 -17.06 4.67 25.65
N LEU A 68 -16.39 3.56 25.89
CA LEU A 68 -15.10 3.23 25.28
C LEU A 68 -15.26 3.01 23.77
N CYS A 69 -16.25 2.27 23.30
CA CYS A 69 -16.57 2.13 21.88
C CYS A 69 -16.84 3.48 21.21
N ARG A 70 -17.58 4.41 21.84
CA ARG A 70 -17.79 5.76 21.31
C ARG A 70 -16.52 6.61 21.27
N LYS A 71 -15.58 6.41 22.19
CA LYS A 71 -14.26 7.09 22.15
C LYS A 71 -13.36 6.55 21.03
N PHE A 72 -13.52 5.29 20.61
CA PHE A 72 -12.79 4.68 19.51
C PHE A 72 -13.48 4.84 18.14
N SER A 73 -14.78 5.19 18.10
CA SER A 73 -15.51 5.49 16.85
C SER A 73 -15.15 6.83 16.22
N GLY A 74 -14.11 7.49 16.69
CA GLY A 74 -13.63 8.79 16.21
C GLY A 74 -12.16 8.81 15.76
N LEU A 75 -11.59 7.69 15.32
CA LEU A 75 -10.32 7.74 14.59
C LEU A 75 -10.59 8.47 13.27
N ASN A 76 -10.36 9.80 13.28
CA ASN A 76 -10.44 10.62 12.08
C ASN A 76 -9.36 10.12 11.10
N VAL A 77 -9.77 9.34 10.15
CA VAL A 77 -9.00 8.84 9.02
C VAL A 77 -8.39 10.00 8.22
N ILE A 78 -9.11 11.12 8.18
CA ILE A 78 -8.74 12.35 7.48
C ILE A 78 -8.43 13.42 8.53
N ARG A 79 -7.15 13.78 8.68
CA ARG A 79 -6.66 14.67 9.73
C ARG A 79 -6.02 15.94 9.17
N SER A 80 -6.37 17.07 9.77
CA SER A 80 -5.63 18.32 9.54
C SER A 80 -4.26 18.27 10.21
N TYR A 81 -3.27 18.91 9.58
CA TYR A 81 -1.98 19.19 10.19
C TYR A 81 -1.64 20.67 10.00
N LYS A 82 -1.32 21.37 11.08
CA LYS A 82 -1.06 22.84 11.08
C LYS A 82 -2.13 23.65 10.36
N GLY A 83 -3.41 23.29 10.55
CA GLY A 83 -4.54 23.97 9.93
C GLY A 83 -4.85 23.57 8.49
N VAL A 84 -3.97 22.83 7.81
CA VAL A 84 -4.22 22.33 6.44
C VAL A 84 -4.91 20.97 6.51
N ARG A 85 -6.04 20.85 5.82
CA ARG A 85 -6.84 19.62 5.75
C ARG A 85 -6.78 19.02 4.34
N PRO A 86 -6.74 17.68 4.24
CA PRO A 86 -6.86 17.00 2.94
C PRO A 86 -8.13 17.42 2.18
N THR A 87 -8.01 17.54 0.86
CA THR A 87 -9.10 17.92 -0.04
C THR A 87 -9.27 16.88 -1.15
N PHE A 88 -10.50 16.42 -1.36
CA PHE A 88 -10.83 15.50 -2.44
C PHE A 88 -12.33 15.52 -2.74
N PRO A 89 -12.74 15.22 -3.99
CA PRO A 89 -14.14 15.17 -4.40
C PRO A 89 -14.87 13.95 -3.82
N ALA A 90 -16.22 14.02 -3.82
CA ALA A 90 -17.08 12.93 -3.32
C ALA A 90 -16.97 11.63 -4.17
N SER A 91 -16.44 11.71 -5.38
CA SER A 91 -16.18 10.56 -6.25
C SER A 91 -15.02 9.67 -5.77
N CYS A 92 -14.23 10.14 -4.79
CA CYS A 92 -13.13 9.36 -4.21
C CYS A 92 -13.64 8.30 -3.23
N TYR A 93 -12.87 7.22 -3.16
CA TYR A 93 -12.99 6.21 -2.10
C TYR A 93 -11.78 6.32 -1.16
N VAL A 94 -12.04 6.43 0.13
CA VAL A 94 -11.01 6.33 1.18
C VAL A 94 -11.50 5.31 2.19
N ASP A 95 -10.72 4.23 2.35
CA ASP A 95 -11.04 3.18 3.32
C ASP A 95 -10.97 3.70 4.76
N GLU A 96 -11.79 3.12 5.65
CA GLU A 96 -11.87 3.52 7.05
C GLU A 96 -10.57 3.31 7.83
N SER A 97 -9.72 2.39 7.39
CA SER A 97 -8.41 2.11 7.97
C SER A 97 -7.28 2.96 7.39
N ALA A 98 -7.50 3.59 6.21
CA ALA A 98 -6.50 4.45 5.59
C ALA A 98 -6.28 5.73 6.39
N GLN A 99 -5.13 6.39 6.26
CA GLN A 99 -4.82 7.65 6.94
C GLN A 99 -4.44 8.71 5.92
N ILE A 100 -5.19 9.82 5.84
CA ILE A 100 -4.87 10.97 4.99
C ILE A 100 -4.65 12.20 5.86
N ILE A 101 -3.48 12.80 5.81
CA ILE A 101 -3.03 13.79 6.79
C ILE A 101 -2.43 15.01 6.09
N GLY A 102 -2.85 16.22 6.47
CA GLY A 102 -2.22 17.47 6.08
C GLY A 102 -2.48 17.89 4.62
N ASP A 103 -1.47 18.42 3.94
CA ASP A 103 -1.57 18.96 2.59
C ASP A 103 -1.60 17.84 1.53
N VAL A 104 -2.77 17.26 1.37
CA VAL A 104 -3.07 16.20 0.39
C VAL A 104 -4.24 16.64 -0.47
N VAL A 105 -4.08 16.54 -1.79
CA VAL A 105 -5.15 16.74 -2.76
C VAL A 105 -5.28 15.49 -3.63
N LEU A 106 -6.48 14.92 -3.68
CA LEU A 106 -6.83 13.80 -4.57
C LEU A 106 -7.70 14.32 -5.70
N GLY A 107 -7.43 13.86 -6.91
CA GLY A 107 -8.26 14.09 -8.09
C GLY A 107 -9.54 13.26 -8.09
N GLU A 108 -10.36 13.42 -9.12
CA GLU A 108 -11.60 12.68 -9.30
C GLU A 108 -11.35 11.17 -9.33
N HIS A 109 -12.26 10.42 -8.72
CA HIS A 109 -12.26 8.97 -8.72
C HIS A 109 -11.01 8.27 -8.16
N VAL A 110 -10.15 8.98 -7.41
CA VAL A 110 -9.04 8.34 -6.70
C VAL A 110 -9.58 7.37 -5.64
N SER A 111 -8.88 6.25 -5.45
CA SER A 111 -9.17 5.31 -4.36
C SER A 111 -7.94 5.05 -3.49
N VAL A 112 -8.13 5.14 -2.16
CA VAL A 112 -7.10 4.87 -1.15
C VAL A 112 -7.59 3.72 -0.28
N TRP A 113 -6.84 2.63 -0.30
CA TRP A 113 -7.27 1.34 0.21
C TRP A 113 -6.77 1.07 1.64
N MET A 114 -7.08 -0.12 2.15
CA MET A 114 -6.90 -0.52 3.54
C MET A 114 -5.49 -0.24 4.07
N ASN A 115 -5.40 0.40 5.21
CA ASN A 115 -4.16 0.73 5.93
C ASN A 115 -3.14 1.58 5.14
N ALA A 116 -3.51 2.15 4.00
CA ALA A 116 -2.63 3.06 3.28
C ALA A 116 -2.45 4.37 4.05
N VAL A 117 -1.25 4.94 3.99
CA VAL A 117 -0.91 6.21 4.66
C VAL A 117 -0.47 7.23 3.63
N VAL A 118 -1.23 8.32 3.50
CA VAL A 118 -0.90 9.48 2.65
C VAL A 118 -0.68 10.68 3.56
N ARG A 119 0.60 11.00 3.84
CA ARG A 119 0.96 11.97 4.88
C ARG A 119 1.67 13.19 4.33
N GLY A 120 0.89 14.27 4.09
CA GLY A 120 1.34 15.58 3.62
C GLY A 120 1.60 16.56 4.76
N ASP A 121 2.38 16.17 5.79
CA ASP A 121 2.68 17.00 6.96
C ASP A 121 3.96 17.83 6.83
N VAL A 122 4.89 17.43 5.99
CA VAL A 122 6.17 18.11 5.77
C VAL A 122 6.31 18.68 4.35
N HIS A 123 5.59 18.12 3.40
CA HIS A 123 5.47 18.58 2.01
C HIS A 123 4.16 18.10 1.41
N GLU A 124 3.71 18.73 0.36
CA GLU A 124 2.45 18.43 -0.32
C GLU A 124 2.46 17.07 -1.03
N ILE A 125 1.26 16.46 -1.13
CA ILE A 125 1.00 15.26 -1.92
C ILE A 125 -0.15 15.54 -2.87
N ARG A 126 0.03 15.20 -4.13
CA ARG A 126 -0.97 15.37 -5.19
C ARG A 126 -1.14 14.04 -5.92
N ILE A 127 -2.38 13.58 -6.03
CA ILE A 127 -2.71 12.32 -6.72
C ILE A 127 -3.73 12.64 -7.80
N GLY A 128 -3.37 12.37 -9.05
CA GLY A 128 -4.19 12.61 -10.23
C GLY A 128 -5.39 11.67 -10.32
N ALA A 129 -6.36 12.07 -11.14
CA ALA A 129 -7.64 11.39 -11.28
C ALA A 129 -7.48 9.92 -11.71
N TYR A 130 -8.44 9.08 -11.31
CA TYR A 130 -8.51 7.65 -11.66
C TYR A 130 -7.34 6.79 -11.17
N SER A 131 -6.50 7.32 -10.28
CA SER A 131 -5.37 6.59 -9.68
C SER A 131 -5.80 5.86 -8.41
N ASN A 132 -5.05 4.82 -8.06
CA ASN A 132 -5.31 4.05 -6.84
C ASN A 132 -4.05 3.85 -6.00
N VAL A 133 -4.20 3.91 -4.68
CA VAL A 133 -3.15 3.64 -3.69
C VAL A 133 -3.60 2.44 -2.88
N GLN A 134 -2.97 1.31 -3.13
CA GLN A 134 -3.39 0.03 -2.58
C GLN A 134 -2.90 -0.18 -1.14
N ASP A 135 -3.38 -1.26 -0.55
CA ASP A 135 -3.25 -1.60 0.86
C ASP A 135 -1.81 -1.48 1.37
N ASN A 136 -1.67 -0.98 2.59
CA ASN A 136 -0.41 -0.81 3.31
C ASN A 136 0.64 0.08 2.62
N SER A 137 0.28 0.83 1.57
CA SER A 137 1.21 1.73 0.89
C SER A 137 1.43 3.02 1.66
N VAL A 138 2.64 3.58 1.57
CA VAL A 138 3.02 4.82 2.27
C VAL A 138 3.49 5.86 1.27
N LEU A 139 2.84 7.03 1.28
CA LEU A 139 3.20 8.21 0.51
C LEU A 139 3.61 9.32 1.47
N HIS A 140 4.86 9.79 1.37
CA HIS A 140 5.38 10.84 2.22
C HIS A 140 6.44 11.69 1.50
N GLY A 141 6.48 12.97 1.80
CA GLY A 141 7.46 13.90 1.24
C GLY A 141 8.70 14.07 2.09
N MET A 142 9.72 14.72 1.53
CA MET A 142 10.89 15.20 2.26
C MET A 142 10.73 16.69 2.55
N LYS A 143 10.90 17.08 3.81
CA LYS A 143 10.71 18.45 4.27
C LYS A 143 11.46 19.46 3.41
N GLN A 144 10.73 20.47 2.92
CA GLN A 144 11.25 21.62 2.14
C GLN A 144 11.93 21.27 0.80
N GLN A 145 11.92 20.01 0.35
CA GLN A 145 12.63 19.60 -0.85
C GLN A 145 11.74 18.85 -1.84
N TRP A 146 11.05 17.79 -1.40
CA TRP A 146 10.40 16.88 -2.31
C TRP A 146 8.99 16.51 -1.83
N GLY A 147 7.98 16.91 -2.59
CA GLY A 147 6.61 16.41 -2.47
C GLY A 147 6.45 15.03 -3.14
N VAL A 148 5.25 14.48 -3.07
CA VAL A 148 4.88 13.31 -3.86
C VAL A 148 3.81 13.71 -4.86
N TYR A 149 4.10 13.46 -6.13
CA TYR A 149 3.18 13.75 -7.23
C TYR A 149 2.92 12.47 -7.99
N VAL A 150 1.66 12.07 -8.05
CA VAL A 150 1.17 10.91 -8.78
C VAL A 150 0.21 11.40 -9.85
N GLY A 151 0.46 11.04 -11.09
CA GLY A 151 -0.34 11.41 -12.24
C GLY A 151 -1.69 10.70 -12.30
N GLU A 152 -2.32 10.75 -13.46
CA GLU A 152 -3.62 10.12 -13.71
C GLU A 152 -3.47 8.66 -14.13
N TYR A 153 -4.49 7.83 -13.85
CA TYR A 153 -4.51 6.39 -14.18
C TYR A 153 -3.29 5.63 -13.69
N VAL A 154 -2.72 6.02 -12.55
CA VAL A 154 -1.59 5.33 -11.92
C VAL A 154 -2.10 4.27 -10.95
N THR A 155 -1.53 3.08 -11.05
CA THR A 155 -1.72 2.03 -10.03
C THR A 155 -0.50 1.97 -9.13
N VAL A 156 -0.69 2.32 -7.85
CA VAL A 156 0.30 2.13 -6.78
C VAL A 156 -0.06 0.83 -6.06
N GLY A 157 0.70 -0.23 -6.32
CA GLY A 157 0.47 -1.58 -5.79
C GLY A 157 0.59 -1.67 -4.28
N HIS A 158 0.16 -2.82 -3.71
CA HIS A 158 0.20 -3.07 -2.27
C HIS A 158 1.60 -2.89 -1.68
N SER A 159 1.69 -2.32 -0.48
CA SER A 159 2.93 -2.14 0.28
C SER A 159 4.02 -1.34 -0.44
N VAL A 160 3.65 -0.44 -1.35
CA VAL A 160 4.58 0.46 -2.03
C VAL A 160 4.96 1.63 -1.13
N THR A 161 6.23 2.05 -1.17
CA THR A 161 6.69 3.29 -0.55
C THR A 161 7.04 4.31 -1.62
N LEU A 162 6.33 5.44 -1.65
CA LEU A 162 6.67 6.61 -2.45
C LEU A 162 7.17 7.72 -1.51
N HIS A 163 8.43 8.09 -1.64
CA HIS A 163 9.00 9.13 -0.79
C HIS A 163 9.66 10.23 -1.62
N GLY A 164 9.03 11.42 -1.63
CA GLY A 164 9.57 12.60 -2.29
C GLY A 164 9.80 12.45 -3.80
N CYS A 165 8.88 11.83 -4.55
CA CYS A 165 9.08 11.43 -5.95
C CYS A 165 7.93 11.86 -6.86
N VAL A 166 8.14 11.74 -8.16
CA VAL A 166 7.15 12.01 -9.20
C VAL A 166 6.86 10.73 -9.98
N ILE A 167 5.59 10.35 -10.04
CA ILE A 167 5.08 9.29 -10.90
C ILE A 167 4.19 9.96 -11.95
N GLU A 168 4.57 9.89 -13.20
CA GLU A 168 3.77 10.45 -14.30
C GLU A 168 2.57 9.57 -14.62
N ASP A 169 1.74 10.02 -15.58
CA ASP A 169 0.48 9.37 -15.92
C ASP A 169 0.67 7.93 -16.40
N ARG A 170 -0.36 7.11 -16.18
CA ARG A 170 -0.42 5.75 -16.72
C ARG A 170 0.80 4.91 -16.35
N CYS A 171 1.20 4.92 -15.08
CA CYS A 171 2.26 4.07 -14.55
C CYS A 171 1.69 2.93 -13.72
N LEU A 172 2.36 1.79 -13.76
CA LEU A 172 2.12 0.67 -12.86
C LEU A 172 3.31 0.52 -11.92
N ILE A 173 3.10 0.80 -10.64
CA ILE A 173 4.11 0.60 -9.59
C ILE A 173 3.78 -0.72 -8.90
N GLY A 174 4.60 -1.72 -9.15
CA GLY A 174 4.41 -3.08 -8.63
C GLY A 174 4.52 -3.16 -7.12
N MET A 175 3.84 -4.13 -6.53
CA MET A 175 3.77 -4.38 -5.08
C MET A 175 5.14 -4.39 -4.42
N GLY A 176 5.24 -3.77 -3.23
CA GLY A 176 6.46 -3.74 -2.43
C GLY A 176 7.61 -2.92 -3.03
N SER A 177 7.36 -2.13 -4.08
CA SER A 177 8.40 -1.25 -4.65
C SER A 177 8.66 -0.05 -3.74
N ILE A 178 9.89 0.47 -3.79
CA ILE A 178 10.34 1.65 -3.05
C ILE A 178 10.89 2.66 -4.05
N ILE A 179 10.30 3.86 -4.08
CA ILE A 179 10.73 4.96 -4.95
C ILE A 179 11.20 6.11 -4.06
N LEU A 180 12.46 6.51 -4.18
CA LEU A 180 13.11 7.47 -3.27
C LEU A 180 13.12 8.90 -3.80
N ASN A 181 13.63 9.83 -2.97
CA ASN A 181 13.59 11.27 -3.18
C ASN A 181 14.12 11.71 -4.55
N GLY A 182 13.43 12.64 -5.18
CA GLY A 182 13.85 13.20 -6.48
C GLY A 182 13.78 12.22 -7.64
N ALA A 183 13.39 10.96 -7.43
CA ALA A 183 13.17 10.04 -8.53
C ALA A 183 11.93 10.42 -9.32
N ARG A 184 11.98 10.18 -10.63
CA ARG A 184 10.88 10.44 -11.56
C ARG A 184 10.60 9.23 -12.42
N ILE A 185 9.37 8.76 -12.43
CA ILE A 185 8.93 7.65 -13.27
C ILE A 185 8.16 8.22 -14.45
N GLY A 186 8.72 8.12 -15.63
CA GLY A 186 8.13 8.64 -16.87
C GLY A 186 6.85 7.91 -17.26
N ALA A 187 5.93 8.63 -17.92
CA ALA A 187 4.60 8.16 -18.26
C ALA A 187 4.59 6.81 -18.99
N GLY A 188 3.57 6.00 -18.75
CA GLY A 188 3.42 4.68 -19.38
C GLY A 188 4.46 3.65 -18.94
N SER A 189 5.14 3.87 -17.82
CA SER A 189 6.19 2.96 -17.33
C SER A 189 5.67 1.95 -16.32
N ILE A 190 6.39 0.86 -16.21
CA ILE A 190 6.15 -0.22 -15.25
C ILE A 190 7.37 -0.35 -14.35
N ILE A 191 7.16 -0.24 -13.05
CA ILE A 191 8.12 -0.63 -12.03
C ILE A 191 7.66 -2.00 -11.51
N ALA A 192 8.46 -3.02 -11.74
CA ALA A 192 8.13 -4.39 -11.34
C ALA A 192 8.08 -4.52 -9.80
N ALA A 193 7.34 -5.51 -9.29
CA ALA A 193 7.21 -5.75 -7.85
C ALA A 193 8.59 -5.88 -7.16
N GLY A 194 8.69 -5.32 -5.94
CA GLY A 194 9.91 -5.34 -5.12
C GLY A 194 11.07 -4.52 -5.65
N THR A 195 10.85 -3.64 -6.62
CA THR A 195 11.91 -2.80 -7.20
C THR A 195 12.26 -1.63 -6.30
N LEU A 196 13.55 -1.38 -6.10
CA LEU A 196 14.06 -0.17 -5.47
C LEU A 196 14.54 0.82 -6.53
N ILE A 197 13.88 1.98 -6.65
CA ILE A 197 14.36 3.12 -7.46
C ILE A 197 15.09 4.10 -6.53
N PRO A 198 16.42 4.22 -6.67
CA PRO A 198 17.23 5.12 -5.84
C PRO A 198 16.91 6.60 -6.06
N GLU A 199 17.41 7.43 -5.15
CA GLU A 199 17.26 8.89 -5.22
C GLU A 199 17.75 9.48 -6.54
N GLY A 200 16.99 10.43 -7.08
CA GLY A 200 17.31 11.18 -8.28
C GLY A 200 17.27 10.38 -9.58
N VAL A 201 16.91 9.11 -9.55
CA VAL A 201 16.84 8.28 -10.78
C VAL A 201 15.69 8.73 -11.66
N MET A 202 16.00 8.94 -12.94
CA MET A 202 15.03 9.29 -13.98
C MET A 202 14.72 8.03 -14.81
N VAL A 203 13.50 7.54 -14.71
CA VAL A 203 12.98 6.45 -15.53
C VAL A 203 12.34 7.04 -16.78
N GLU A 204 12.88 6.71 -17.93
CA GLU A 204 12.36 7.18 -19.22
C GLU A 204 10.92 6.68 -19.46
N PRO A 205 10.06 7.49 -20.08
CA PRO A 205 8.69 7.09 -20.41
C PRO A 205 8.62 5.75 -21.17
N GLY A 206 7.56 4.98 -20.92
CA GLY A 206 7.32 3.69 -21.56
C GLY A 206 8.41 2.66 -21.26
N SER A 207 8.92 2.60 -20.05
CA SER A 207 10.02 1.72 -19.64
C SER A 207 9.60 0.72 -18.56
N LEU A 208 10.05 -0.51 -18.71
CA LEU A 208 9.99 -1.53 -17.65
C LEU A 208 11.30 -1.55 -16.88
N TRP A 209 11.22 -1.31 -15.57
CA TRP A 209 12.36 -1.39 -14.65
C TRP A 209 12.12 -2.46 -13.58
N MET A 210 13.20 -3.15 -13.16
CA MET A 210 13.09 -4.18 -12.13
C MET A 210 14.41 -4.38 -11.37
N GLY A 211 14.31 -4.88 -10.14
CA GLY A 211 15.42 -5.26 -9.27
C GLY A 211 15.70 -4.28 -8.14
N SER A 212 16.70 -4.60 -7.30
CA SER A 212 17.15 -3.78 -6.17
C SER A 212 18.69 -3.69 -6.17
N PRO A 213 19.28 -2.59 -6.66
CA PRO A 213 18.64 -1.41 -7.24
C PRO A 213 17.99 -1.71 -8.61
N GLY A 214 16.92 -0.96 -8.92
CA GLY A 214 16.18 -1.08 -10.16
C GLY A 214 17.01 -0.69 -11.38
N LYS A 215 16.84 -1.45 -12.45
CA LYS A 215 17.50 -1.21 -13.75
C LYS A 215 16.51 -1.32 -14.89
N PHE A 216 16.78 -0.58 -15.96
CA PHE A 216 16.04 -0.70 -17.21
C PHE A 216 16.09 -2.14 -17.72
N ARG A 217 14.95 -2.68 -18.10
CA ARG A 217 14.81 -4.03 -18.65
C ARG A 217 14.48 -4.02 -20.12
N LYS A 218 13.45 -3.28 -20.49
CA LYS A 218 12.98 -3.13 -21.87
C LYS A 218 12.01 -1.96 -22.00
N LYS A 219 11.64 -1.61 -23.21
CA LYS A 219 10.50 -0.72 -23.46
C LYS A 219 9.19 -1.48 -23.24
N VAL A 220 8.18 -0.75 -22.74
CA VAL A 220 6.81 -1.23 -22.60
C VAL A 220 6.20 -1.40 -23.99
N GLY A 221 5.64 -2.56 -24.24
CA GLY A 221 4.96 -2.86 -25.48
C GLY A 221 3.44 -2.62 -25.41
N PRO A 222 2.69 -2.74 -26.52
CA PRO A 222 1.27 -2.46 -26.56
C PRO A 222 0.43 -3.29 -25.56
N ALA A 223 0.77 -4.56 -25.38
CA ALA A 223 0.08 -5.44 -24.43
C ALA A 223 0.27 -5.03 -22.97
N GLU A 224 1.45 -4.54 -22.62
CA GLU A 224 1.75 -4.02 -21.28
C GLU A 224 1.11 -2.64 -21.04
N ASP A 225 1.06 -1.79 -22.06
CA ASP A 225 0.37 -0.51 -21.99
C ASP A 225 -1.13 -0.69 -21.73
N GLU A 226 -1.78 -1.61 -22.43
CA GLU A 226 -3.17 -2.00 -22.15
C GLU A 226 -3.34 -2.59 -20.74
N MET A 227 -2.37 -3.36 -20.27
CA MET A 227 -2.37 -3.91 -18.92
C MET A 227 -2.35 -2.81 -17.86
N ILE A 228 -1.54 -1.76 -18.03
CA ILE A 228 -1.50 -0.61 -17.10
C ILE A 228 -2.90 -0.02 -16.93
N LEU A 229 -3.57 0.31 -18.04
CA LEU A 229 -4.91 0.88 -18.02
C LEU A 229 -5.95 -0.08 -17.44
N ARG A 230 -5.84 -1.36 -17.74
CA ARG A 230 -6.74 -2.39 -17.19
C ARG A 230 -6.65 -2.45 -15.67
N TYR A 231 -5.46 -2.40 -15.08
CA TYR A 231 -5.31 -2.38 -13.62
C TYR A 231 -5.97 -1.14 -13.00
N ALA A 232 -5.75 0.05 -13.56
CA ALA A 232 -6.39 1.27 -13.06
C ALA A 232 -7.93 1.17 -13.14
N ARG A 233 -8.48 0.70 -14.26
CA ARG A 233 -9.93 0.51 -14.47
C ARG A 233 -10.54 -0.54 -13.53
N ASN A 234 -9.82 -1.62 -13.22
CA ASN A 234 -10.28 -2.61 -12.24
C ASN A 234 -10.52 -1.97 -10.87
N TYR A 235 -9.60 -1.11 -10.42
CA TYR A 235 -9.74 -0.41 -9.14
C TYR A 235 -10.86 0.64 -9.14
N LEU A 236 -11.19 1.22 -10.29
CA LEU A 236 -12.39 2.03 -10.43
C LEU A 236 -13.67 1.19 -10.22
N ALA A 237 -13.74 0.00 -10.79
CA ALA A 237 -14.87 -0.90 -10.60
C ALA A 237 -14.98 -1.36 -9.13
N TYR A 238 -13.88 -1.79 -8.51
CA TYR A 238 -13.87 -2.23 -7.11
C TYR A 238 -14.33 -1.13 -6.16
N LYS A 239 -13.84 0.11 -6.32
CA LYS A 239 -14.28 1.22 -5.45
C LYS A 239 -15.78 1.49 -5.56
N GLU A 240 -16.40 1.34 -6.74
CA GLU A 240 -17.83 1.51 -6.91
C GLU A 240 -18.63 0.43 -6.16
N GLU A 241 -18.10 -0.78 -6.06
CA GLU A 241 -18.70 -1.84 -5.25
C GLU A 241 -18.64 -1.49 -3.76
N TYR A 242 -17.46 -1.10 -3.27
CA TYR A 242 -17.28 -0.68 -1.88
C TYR A 242 -18.12 0.55 -1.49
N LEU A 243 -18.30 1.50 -2.40
CA LEU A 243 -19.15 2.68 -2.15
C LEU A 243 -20.65 2.33 -2.07
N ARG A 244 -21.10 1.25 -2.72
CA ARG A 244 -22.50 0.77 -2.63
C ARG A 244 -22.79 0.01 -1.34
N GLU A 245 -21.78 -0.58 -0.71
CA GLU A 245 -21.93 -1.35 0.52
C GLU A 245 -21.84 -0.49 1.81
N ARG A 246 -21.50 0.80 1.67
CA ARG A 246 -21.50 1.78 2.76
C ARG A 246 -22.88 2.36 3.01
#